data_d97eed8d4be03ccf8fbce62df361571a
#
_entry.id   d97eed8d4be03ccf8fbce62df361571a
#
_cell.length_a   1.000
_cell.length_b   1.000
_cell.length_c   1.000
_cell.angle_alpha   90.00
_cell.angle_beta   90.00
_cell.angle_gamma   90.00
#
_symmetry.space_group_name_H-M   'P 1'
#
loop_
_entity.id
_entity.type
_entity.pdbx_description
1 polymer ?
#
loop_
_entity_poly.entity_id
_entity_poly.type
_entity_poly.pdbx_seq_one_letter_code
_entity_poly.pdbx_strand_id
1 'polypeptide(L)'
;MSDYPNSGQPPYNEQQPYGQPPYGQQQQQYGQQPYGQPQYGQPQYGQQYGQPQLAYVSVGPRFLALLIDAVLVGVVTGLLSFLFRNSPGAAGGVVGLLTIAYFIVMEATQGATIGKMALGLRVVKMDGSPISWSESIVRNLLRIIDGLFVYLVGAILVWNSPLRQRLGDRVAKTVVVRKN
;
A
#
# COMPACT_ATOMS: atom_id res chain seq x y z
N MET A 1 -53.65 -42.46 61.74
CA MET A 1 -53.54 -41.03 61.98
C MET A 1 -52.14 -40.66 61.60
N SER A 2 -51.95 -40.20 60.39
CA SER A 2 -50.69 -39.55 59.98
C SER A 2 -50.97 -38.89 58.62
N ASP A 3 -51.10 -37.61 58.67
CA ASP A 3 -51.26 -36.72 57.50
C ASP A 3 -49.92 -36.57 56.80
N TYR A 4 -49.87 -36.91 55.51
CA TYR A 4 -48.80 -36.50 54.62
C TYR A 4 -49.23 -35.25 53.81
N PRO A 5 -48.50 -34.17 53.84
CA PRO A 5 -48.77 -33.02 52.97
C PRO A 5 -48.32 -33.33 51.55
N ASN A 6 -49.24 -33.05 50.65
CA ASN A 6 -49.14 -33.12 49.20
C ASN A 6 -48.10 -32.12 48.67
N SER A 7 -46.97 -32.62 48.09
CA SER A 7 -45.99 -31.80 47.41
C SER A 7 -46.49 -31.43 46.00
N GLY A 8 -46.89 -30.15 45.85
CA GLY A 8 -47.32 -29.62 44.59
C GLY A 8 -46.24 -29.69 43.49
N GLN A 9 -46.58 -30.34 42.42
CA GLN A 9 -45.79 -30.26 41.18
C GLN A 9 -46.02 -28.89 40.56
N PRO A 10 -44.94 -28.23 39.97
CA PRO A 10 -45.12 -27.01 39.20
C PRO A 10 -45.84 -27.32 37.88
N PRO A 11 -46.67 -26.36 37.36
CA PRO A 11 -47.41 -26.57 36.14
C PRO A 11 -46.48 -26.64 34.93
N TYR A 12 -46.74 -27.63 34.07
CA TYR A 12 -46.14 -27.73 32.74
C TYR A 12 -46.48 -26.51 31.93
N ASN A 13 -45.45 -25.77 31.51
CA ASN A 13 -45.59 -24.62 30.62
C ASN A 13 -45.85 -25.15 29.19
N GLU A 14 -47.03 -24.85 28.67
CA GLU A 14 -47.42 -25.23 27.33
C GLU A 14 -46.45 -24.66 26.30
N GLN A 15 -46.01 -25.53 25.39
CA GLN A 15 -45.19 -25.19 24.26
C GLN A 15 -45.91 -24.14 23.38
N GLN A 16 -45.36 -22.97 23.26
CA GLN A 16 -45.78 -21.98 22.26
C GLN A 16 -45.45 -22.52 20.85
N PRO A 17 -46.38 -22.45 19.89
CA PRO A 17 -46.13 -22.81 18.51
C PRO A 17 -45.16 -21.81 17.89
N TYR A 18 -44.15 -22.32 17.19
CA TYR A 18 -43.25 -21.54 16.34
C TYR A 18 -44.05 -20.74 15.32
N GLY A 19 -44.15 -19.43 15.53
CA GLY A 19 -44.72 -18.51 14.57
C GLY A 19 -43.81 -18.40 13.36
N GLN A 20 -44.28 -18.82 12.20
CA GLN A 20 -43.64 -18.56 10.93
C GLN A 20 -43.60 -17.04 10.69
N PRO A 21 -42.48 -16.45 10.18
CA PRO A 21 -42.50 -15.04 9.80
C PRO A 21 -43.45 -14.82 8.62
N PRO A 22 -44.21 -13.73 8.59
CA PRO A 22 -45.12 -13.43 7.49
C PRO A 22 -44.33 -13.15 6.22
N TYR A 23 -44.52 -13.95 5.18
CA TYR A 23 -44.09 -13.63 3.81
C TYR A 23 -44.92 -12.43 3.32
N GLY A 24 -44.30 -11.25 3.44
CA GLY A 24 -44.82 -10.05 2.78
C GLY A 24 -44.68 -10.21 1.27
N GLN A 25 -45.78 -10.27 0.56
CA GLN A 25 -45.86 -10.15 -0.89
C GLN A 25 -45.34 -8.79 -1.31
N GLN A 26 -44.09 -8.68 -1.76
CA GLN A 26 -43.65 -7.53 -2.54
C GLN A 26 -44.14 -7.73 -3.98
N GLN A 27 -45.16 -6.99 -4.33
CA GLN A 27 -45.57 -6.79 -5.71
C GLN A 27 -44.40 -6.26 -6.51
N GLN A 28 -44.00 -7.03 -7.54
CA GLN A 28 -43.04 -6.61 -8.53
C GLN A 28 -43.64 -5.47 -9.35
N GLN A 29 -43.21 -4.26 -9.05
CA GLN A 29 -43.44 -3.11 -9.90
C GLN A 29 -42.36 -3.17 -11.01
N TYR A 30 -42.77 -3.62 -12.20
CA TYR A 30 -41.97 -3.53 -13.43
C TYR A 30 -41.78 -2.05 -13.78
N GLY A 31 -40.72 -1.41 -13.25
CA GLY A 31 -40.21 -0.14 -13.72
C GLY A 31 -39.14 -0.38 -14.75
N GLN A 32 -39.37 0.06 -15.98
CA GLN A 32 -38.37 0.10 -17.07
C GLN A 32 -37.16 0.89 -16.59
N GLN A 33 -36.02 0.21 -16.38
CA GLN A 33 -34.74 0.88 -16.20
C GLN A 33 -34.18 1.24 -17.58
N PRO A 34 -33.74 2.51 -17.78
CA PRO A 34 -32.96 2.86 -18.99
C PRO A 34 -31.65 2.09 -18.97
N TYR A 35 -31.22 1.61 -20.11
CA TYR A 35 -29.91 1.01 -20.36
C TYR A 35 -28.81 1.99 -19.95
N GLY A 36 -28.38 1.93 -18.67
CA GLY A 36 -27.17 2.56 -18.15
C GLY A 36 -25.98 1.71 -18.55
N GLN A 37 -24.98 2.34 -19.14
CA GLN A 37 -23.70 1.74 -19.48
C GLN A 37 -23.13 0.95 -18.30
N PRO A 38 -22.46 -0.20 -18.50
CA PRO A 38 -21.81 -0.92 -17.44
C PRO A 38 -20.69 -0.05 -16.89
N GLN A 39 -20.96 0.57 -15.76
CA GLN A 39 -19.94 1.20 -14.94
C GLN A 39 -19.07 0.04 -14.44
N TYR A 40 -17.89 -0.13 -15.04
CA TYR A 40 -16.86 -1.01 -14.51
C TYR A 40 -16.59 -0.60 -13.07
N GLY A 41 -17.32 -1.20 -12.14
CA GLY A 41 -17.10 -1.06 -10.72
C GLY A 41 -15.67 -1.46 -10.43
N GLN A 42 -14.90 -0.54 -9.90
CA GLN A 42 -13.62 -0.87 -9.28
C GLN A 42 -13.87 -2.00 -8.29
N PRO A 43 -13.08 -3.09 -8.29
CA PRO A 43 -13.26 -4.16 -7.32
C PRO A 43 -13.19 -3.53 -5.93
N GLN A 44 -14.31 -3.53 -5.24
CA GLN A 44 -14.41 -3.13 -3.86
C GLN A 44 -13.72 -4.23 -3.04
N TYR A 45 -12.39 -4.12 -2.92
CA TYR A 45 -11.65 -4.97 -1.99
C TYR A 45 -12.24 -4.72 -0.60
N GLY A 46 -12.86 -5.76 -0.07
CA GLY A 46 -13.59 -5.76 1.18
C GLY A 46 -12.84 -4.97 2.24
N GLN A 47 -13.55 -4.10 2.93
CA GLN A 47 -13.07 -3.38 4.10
C GLN A 47 -12.67 -4.41 5.15
N GLN A 48 -11.39 -4.73 5.19
CA GLN A 48 -10.81 -5.56 6.23
C GLN A 48 -10.77 -4.70 7.49
N TYR A 49 -11.71 -4.91 8.36
CA TYR A 49 -11.82 -4.24 9.65
C TYR A 49 -10.48 -4.31 10.38
N GLY A 50 -9.84 -3.17 10.64
CA GLY A 50 -8.66 -3.05 11.50
C GLY A 50 -7.34 -2.70 10.83
N GLN A 51 -7.25 -2.58 9.49
CA GLN A 51 -6.02 -2.09 8.86
C GLN A 51 -6.06 -0.55 8.70
N PRO A 52 -4.97 0.16 9.02
CA PRO A 52 -4.91 1.60 8.78
C PRO A 52 -5.17 1.87 7.30
N GLN A 53 -6.09 2.81 7.00
CA GLN A 53 -6.36 3.22 5.62
C GLN A 53 -5.12 3.93 5.06
N LEU A 54 -4.27 3.19 4.36
CA LEU A 54 -3.06 3.69 3.77
C LEU A 54 -3.38 4.49 2.51
N ALA A 55 -3.08 5.78 2.49
CA ALA A 55 -3.23 6.64 1.31
C ALA A 55 -2.12 6.34 0.28
N TYR A 56 -2.37 5.39 -0.63
CA TYR A 56 -1.40 4.98 -1.65
C TYR A 56 -1.08 6.09 -2.64
N VAL A 57 0.21 6.29 -2.91
CA VAL A 57 0.70 7.38 -3.75
C VAL A 57 0.84 6.94 -5.21
N SER A 58 0.30 7.73 -6.13
CA SER A 58 0.39 7.54 -7.58
C SER A 58 1.80 7.81 -8.13
N VAL A 59 1.99 7.66 -9.45
CA VAL A 59 3.28 7.87 -10.14
C VAL A 59 3.78 9.32 -10.00
N GLY A 60 2.90 10.31 -10.18
CA GLY A 60 3.30 11.73 -10.24
C GLY A 60 4.11 12.21 -9.04
N PRO A 61 3.59 12.12 -7.80
CA PRO A 61 4.37 12.52 -6.62
C PRO A 61 5.65 11.72 -6.41
N ARG A 62 5.70 10.44 -6.78
CA ARG A 62 6.93 9.63 -6.71
C ARG A 62 7.98 10.10 -7.71
N PHE A 63 7.54 10.47 -8.93
CA PHE A 63 8.40 11.03 -9.96
C PHE A 63 8.96 12.39 -9.52
N LEU A 64 8.11 13.26 -8.96
CA LEU A 64 8.56 14.55 -8.43
C LEU A 64 9.57 14.38 -7.28
N ALA A 65 9.35 13.43 -6.37
CA ALA A 65 10.32 13.09 -5.33
C ALA A 65 11.66 12.65 -5.94
N LEU A 66 11.62 11.82 -7.01
CA LEU A 66 12.82 11.39 -7.72
C LEU A 66 13.56 12.57 -8.37
N LEU A 67 12.87 13.55 -8.93
CA LEU A 67 13.49 14.76 -9.51
C LEU A 67 14.23 15.56 -8.43
N ILE A 68 13.63 15.73 -7.25
CA ILE A 68 14.28 16.40 -6.10
C ILE A 68 15.54 15.63 -5.70
N ASP A 69 15.44 14.31 -5.55
CA ASP A 69 16.58 13.46 -5.24
C ASP A 69 17.67 13.54 -6.33
N ALA A 70 17.28 13.57 -7.61
CA ALA A 70 18.19 13.67 -8.74
C ALA A 70 18.99 14.98 -8.75
N VAL A 71 18.35 16.10 -8.40
CA VAL A 71 19.05 17.38 -8.25
C VAL A 71 20.09 17.30 -7.12
N LEU A 72 19.68 16.78 -5.96
CA LEU A 72 20.56 16.65 -4.80
C LEU A 72 21.75 15.74 -5.11
N VAL A 73 21.49 14.54 -5.64
CA VAL A 73 22.53 13.58 -6.04
C VAL A 73 23.39 14.17 -7.15
N GLY A 74 22.80 14.89 -8.10
CA GLY A 74 23.51 15.55 -9.19
C GLY A 74 24.54 16.58 -8.73
N VAL A 75 24.18 17.39 -7.73
CA VAL A 75 25.14 18.35 -7.12
C VAL A 75 26.31 17.62 -6.47
N VAL A 76 26.04 16.58 -5.66
CA VAL A 76 27.11 15.80 -5.02
C VAL A 76 27.97 15.09 -6.07
N THR A 77 27.36 14.52 -7.09
CA THR A 77 28.04 13.89 -8.23
C THR A 77 28.95 14.85 -8.97
N GLY A 78 28.46 16.05 -9.26
CA GLY A 78 29.25 17.11 -9.94
C GLY A 78 30.48 17.51 -9.12
N LEU A 79 30.32 17.73 -7.82
CA LEU A 79 31.43 18.04 -6.92
C LEU A 79 32.48 16.91 -6.88
N LEU A 80 32.04 15.69 -6.71
CA LEU A 80 32.95 14.52 -6.69
C LEU A 80 33.65 14.34 -8.03
N SER A 81 32.93 14.48 -9.15
CA SER A 81 33.52 14.39 -10.49
C SER A 81 34.59 15.47 -10.74
N PHE A 82 34.36 16.68 -10.19
CA PHE A 82 35.37 17.74 -10.24
C PHE A 82 36.61 17.40 -9.38
N LEU A 83 36.43 16.84 -8.17
CA LEU A 83 37.56 16.45 -7.32
C LEU A 83 38.36 15.28 -7.92
N PHE A 84 37.68 14.32 -8.55
CA PHE A 84 38.30 13.16 -9.18
C PHE A 84 38.54 13.31 -10.70
N ARG A 85 38.63 14.54 -11.22
CA ARG A 85 38.75 14.81 -12.66
C ARG A 85 39.90 14.09 -13.35
N ASN A 86 40.97 13.78 -12.60
CA ASN A 86 42.16 13.07 -13.11
C ASN A 86 41.98 11.54 -13.11
N SER A 87 40.88 11.01 -12.57
CA SER A 87 40.57 9.58 -12.47
C SER A 87 39.10 9.30 -12.70
N PRO A 88 38.59 9.53 -13.92
CA PRO A 88 37.15 9.50 -14.21
C PRO A 88 36.50 8.14 -13.94
N GLY A 89 37.25 7.03 -14.13
CA GLY A 89 36.74 5.69 -13.81
C GLY A 89 36.52 5.49 -12.32
N ALA A 90 37.45 5.95 -11.48
CA ALA A 90 37.28 5.92 -10.02
C ALA A 90 36.15 6.83 -9.57
N ALA A 91 36.00 8.02 -10.15
CA ALA A 91 34.90 8.94 -9.89
C ALA A 91 33.57 8.26 -10.16
N GLY A 92 33.37 7.63 -11.31
CA GLY A 92 32.14 6.95 -11.67
C GLY A 92 31.77 5.82 -10.70
N GLY A 93 32.75 5.01 -10.30
CA GLY A 93 32.54 3.92 -9.33
C GLY A 93 32.11 4.43 -7.95
N VAL A 94 32.82 5.42 -7.41
CA VAL A 94 32.51 6.02 -6.10
C VAL A 94 31.11 6.68 -6.11
N VAL A 95 30.82 7.46 -7.14
CA VAL A 95 29.52 8.12 -7.31
C VAL A 95 28.38 7.10 -7.39
N GLY A 96 28.54 6.04 -8.18
CA GLY A 96 27.53 4.98 -8.30
C GLY A 96 27.24 4.32 -6.96
N LEU A 97 28.30 3.93 -6.22
CA LEU A 97 28.16 3.33 -4.89
C LEU A 97 27.49 4.27 -3.90
N LEU A 98 27.90 5.53 -3.84
CA LEU A 98 27.30 6.53 -2.94
C LEU A 98 25.84 6.79 -3.27
N THR A 99 25.48 6.82 -4.55
CA THR A 99 24.08 7.00 -4.98
C THR A 99 23.22 5.81 -4.53
N ILE A 100 23.68 4.58 -4.75
CA ILE A 100 22.94 3.38 -4.28
C ILE A 100 22.85 3.38 -2.76
N ALA A 101 23.95 3.64 -2.06
CA ALA A 101 23.98 3.73 -0.60
C ALA A 101 23.01 4.79 -0.05
N TYR A 102 22.97 5.98 -0.67
CA TYR A 102 22.01 7.03 -0.30
C TYR A 102 20.58 6.52 -0.29
N PHE A 103 20.13 5.90 -1.37
CA PHE A 103 18.75 5.41 -1.46
C PHE A 103 18.48 4.29 -0.46
N ILE A 104 19.40 3.34 -0.29
CA ILE A 104 19.22 2.22 0.63
C ILE A 104 19.20 2.70 2.07
N VAL A 105 20.16 3.51 2.48
CA VAL A 105 20.31 3.99 3.86
C VAL A 105 19.11 4.87 4.24
N MET A 106 18.76 5.83 3.40
CA MET A 106 17.65 6.75 3.67
C MET A 106 16.32 6.00 3.79
N GLU A 107 16.03 5.07 2.88
CA GLU A 107 14.79 4.30 2.97
C GLU A 107 14.80 3.33 4.17
N ALA A 108 15.92 2.69 4.50
CA ALA A 108 16.00 1.75 5.63
C ALA A 108 15.89 2.45 6.99
N THR A 109 16.45 3.66 7.14
CA THR A 109 16.49 4.38 8.42
C THR A 109 15.31 5.32 8.61
N GLN A 110 14.94 6.06 7.57
CA GLN A 110 13.90 7.09 7.62
C GLN A 110 12.58 6.66 6.97
N GLY A 111 12.56 5.54 6.26
CA GLY A 111 11.44 5.11 5.43
C GLY A 111 11.21 6.01 4.21
N ALA A 112 12.11 6.96 3.91
CA ALA A 112 11.98 7.89 2.79
C ALA A 112 13.31 8.51 2.42
N THR A 113 13.50 8.86 1.13
CA THR A 113 14.59 9.73 0.66
C THR A 113 14.26 11.19 0.96
N ILE A 114 15.23 12.09 0.81
CA ILE A 114 15.01 13.53 1.03
C ILE A 114 13.89 14.06 0.12
N GLY A 115 13.89 13.69 -1.17
CA GLY A 115 12.83 14.10 -2.09
C GLY A 115 11.44 13.57 -1.69
N LYS A 116 11.36 12.35 -1.16
CA LYS A 116 10.11 11.80 -0.61
C LYS A 116 9.66 12.53 0.64
N MET A 117 10.60 12.80 1.56
CA MET A 117 10.29 13.56 2.78
C MET A 117 9.76 14.95 2.48
N ALA A 118 10.36 15.66 1.50
CA ALA A 118 9.91 16.98 1.07
C ALA A 118 8.45 16.99 0.55
N LEU A 119 7.98 15.87 0.01
CA LEU A 119 6.60 15.72 -0.49
C LEU A 119 5.67 15.01 0.51
N GLY A 120 6.11 14.78 1.75
CA GLY A 120 5.34 14.05 2.75
C GLY A 120 5.08 12.58 2.38
N LEU A 121 6.00 11.93 1.67
CA LEU A 121 5.88 10.54 1.26
C LEU A 121 6.70 9.63 2.16
N ARG A 122 6.18 8.44 2.44
CA ARG A 122 6.87 7.41 3.21
C ARG A 122 6.68 6.03 2.61
N VAL A 123 7.71 5.19 2.73
CA VAL A 123 7.66 3.77 2.40
C VAL A 123 7.36 2.99 3.67
N VAL A 124 6.40 2.11 3.60
CA VAL A 124 6.00 1.22 4.69
C VAL A 124 5.76 -0.19 4.16
N LYS A 125 5.74 -1.19 5.02
CA LYS A 125 5.25 -2.52 4.69
C LYS A 125 3.74 -2.50 4.44
N MET A 126 3.20 -3.57 3.90
CA MET A 126 1.75 -3.66 3.61
C MET A 126 0.88 -3.58 4.87
N ASP A 127 1.41 -3.92 6.04
CA ASP A 127 0.78 -3.78 7.35
C ASP A 127 0.92 -2.39 7.99
N GLY A 128 1.58 -1.45 7.29
CA GLY A 128 1.85 -0.09 7.77
C GLY A 128 3.10 0.04 8.65
N SER A 129 3.78 -1.06 9.00
CA SER A 129 5.02 -1.03 9.79
C SER A 129 6.20 -0.45 8.99
N PRO A 130 7.23 0.08 9.67
CA PRO A 130 8.45 0.56 9.01
C PRO A 130 9.15 -0.55 8.22
N ILE A 131 9.79 -0.18 7.10
CA ILE A 131 10.62 -1.11 6.34
C ILE A 131 11.96 -1.33 7.05
N SER A 132 12.57 -2.49 6.82
CA SER A 132 13.91 -2.85 7.28
C SER A 132 14.95 -2.69 6.16
N TRP A 133 16.20 -3.01 6.48
CA TRP A 133 17.30 -3.01 5.52
C TRP A 133 17.06 -3.97 4.34
N SER A 134 16.49 -5.15 4.59
CA SER A 134 16.23 -6.15 3.55
C SER A 134 15.25 -5.62 2.49
N GLU A 135 14.12 -5.06 2.91
CA GLU A 135 13.16 -4.49 1.97
C GLU A 135 13.76 -3.29 1.22
N SER A 136 14.53 -2.44 1.91
CA SER A 136 15.19 -1.30 1.27
C SER A 136 16.18 -1.75 0.20
N ILE A 137 17.03 -2.75 0.49
CA ILE A 137 18.00 -3.29 -0.46
C ILE A 137 17.28 -3.86 -1.68
N VAL A 138 16.32 -4.75 -1.49
CA VAL A 138 15.56 -5.38 -2.59
C VAL A 138 14.90 -4.32 -3.49
N ARG A 139 14.25 -3.33 -2.89
CA ARG A 139 13.58 -2.23 -3.62
C ARG A 139 14.54 -1.42 -4.47
N ASN A 140 15.72 -1.11 -3.92
CA ASN A 140 16.68 -0.24 -4.59
C ASN A 140 17.53 -0.99 -5.61
N LEU A 141 17.81 -2.28 -5.43
CA LEU A 141 18.39 -3.12 -6.48
C LEU A 141 17.46 -3.26 -7.69
N LEU A 142 16.16 -3.50 -7.46
CA LEU A 142 15.17 -3.58 -8.54
C LEU A 142 14.89 -2.22 -9.20
N ARG A 143 15.25 -1.10 -8.56
CA ARG A 143 15.23 0.23 -9.17
C ARG A 143 16.17 0.34 -10.38
N ILE A 144 17.26 -0.42 -10.39
CA ILE A 144 18.19 -0.46 -11.53
C ILE A 144 17.46 -1.01 -12.76
N ILE A 145 16.66 -2.07 -12.58
CA ILE A 145 15.84 -2.65 -13.67
C ILE A 145 14.80 -1.65 -14.15
N ASP A 146 14.07 -1.00 -13.23
CA ASP A 146 13.12 0.07 -13.58
C ASP A 146 13.81 1.21 -14.35
N GLY A 147 15.05 1.54 -13.99
CA GLY A 147 15.86 2.59 -14.61
C GLY A 147 16.30 2.27 -16.04
N LEU A 148 16.60 0.99 -16.36
CA LEU A 148 17.00 0.55 -17.70
C LEU A 148 15.91 0.83 -18.75
N PHE A 149 14.64 0.84 -18.36
CA PHE A 149 13.51 1.12 -19.23
C PHE A 149 12.93 2.54 -18.99
N VAL A 150 13.78 3.50 -18.62
CA VAL A 150 13.42 4.92 -18.39
C VAL A 150 12.22 5.07 -17.43
N TYR A 151 12.15 4.24 -16.40
CA TYR A 151 11.06 4.19 -15.41
C TYR A 151 9.67 3.86 -16.00
N LEU A 152 9.54 3.58 -17.29
CA LEU A 152 8.25 3.27 -17.92
C LEU A 152 7.64 1.98 -17.36
N VAL A 153 8.46 0.95 -17.17
CA VAL A 153 8.00 -0.33 -16.59
C VAL A 153 7.44 -0.09 -15.18
N GLY A 154 8.18 0.61 -14.34
CA GLY A 154 7.73 0.97 -12.99
C GLY A 154 6.44 1.80 -12.99
N ALA A 155 6.31 2.76 -13.90
CA ALA A 155 5.12 3.59 -14.04
C ALA A 155 3.88 2.78 -14.48
N ILE A 156 4.02 1.93 -15.50
CA ILE A 156 2.95 1.03 -15.97
C ILE A 156 2.48 0.10 -14.85
N LEU A 157 3.43 -0.48 -14.09
CA LEU A 157 3.10 -1.34 -12.96
C LEU A 157 2.36 -0.60 -11.85
N VAL A 158 2.73 0.64 -11.56
CA VAL A 158 2.02 1.47 -10.56
C VAL A 158 0.62 1.83 -11.03
N TRP A 159 0.42 2.15 -12.31
CA TRP A 159 -0.91 2.47 -12.86
C TRP A 159 -1.84 1.26 -12.84
N ASN A 160 -1.33 0.06 -13.17
CA ASN A 160 -2.09 -1.19 -13.21
C ASN A 160 -2.15 -1.93 -11.86
N SER A 161 -1.66 -1.31 -10.77
CA SER A 161 -1.66 -1.94 -9.44
C SER A 161 -2.67 -1.25 -8.52
N PRO A 162 -3.59 -1.99 -7.87
CA PRO A 162 -4.51 -1.43 -6.87
C PRO A 162 -3.77 -0.75 -5.70
N LEU A 163 -2.61 -1.31 -5.32
CA LEU A 163 -1.76 -0.79 -4.25
C LEU A 163 -0.70 0.21 -4.74
N ARG A 164 -0.77 0.59 -6.03
CA ARG A 164 0.17 1.55 -6.63
C ARG A 164 1.64 1.14 -6.46
N GLN A 165 1.96 -0.14 -6.68
CA GLN A 165 3.29 -0.72 -6.47
C GLN A 165 4.05 -0.85 -7.79
N ARG A 166 5.35 -0.42 -7.81
CA ARG A 166 6.32 -0.79 -8.84
C ARG A 166 6.89 -2.20 -8.57
N LEU A 167 7.75 -2.72 -9.46
CA LEU A 167 8.30 -4.08 -9.33
C LEU A 167 9.01 -4.27 -7.98
N GLY A 168 9.91 -3.37 -7.60
CA GLY A 168 10.62 -3.42 -6.32
C GLY A 168 9.70 -3.37 -5.11
N ASP A 169 8.59 -2.60 -5.18
CA ASP A 169 7.60 -2.51 -4.12
C ASP A 169 6.86 -3.85 -3.93
N ARG A 170 6.51 -4.52 -5.03
CA ARG A 170 5.81 -5.83 -5.01
C ARG A 170 6.68 -6.93 -4.41
N VAL A 171 7.92 -7.05 -4.87
CA VAL A 171 8.85 -8.07 -4.40
C VAL A 171 9.19 -7.87 -2.92
N ALA A 172 9.39 -6.63 -2.49
CA ALA A 172 9.67 -6.29 -1.09
C ALA A 172 8.40 -6.21 -0.20
N LYS A 173 7.18 -6.46 -0.74
CA LYS A 173 5.89 -6.37 -0.03
C LYS A 173 5.71 -5.03 0.70
N THR A 174 6.03 -3.94 0.00
CA THR A 174 5.97 -2.57 0.53
C THR A 174 5.06 -1.69 -0.30
N VAL A 175 4.67 -0.54 0.26
CA VAL A 175 3.87 0.49 -0.40
C VAL A 175 4.42 1.87 -0.09
N VAL A 176 4.15 2.85 -0.97
CA VAL A 176 4.44 4.26 -0.71
C VAL A 176 3.14 4.96 -0.36
N VAL A 177 3.13 5.62 0.79
CA VAL A 177 1.97 6.29 1.35
C VAL A 177 2.28 7.75 1.65
N ARG A 178 1.24 8.57 1.80
CA ARG A 178 1.39 9.91 2.37
C ARG A 178 1.55 9.78 3.89
N LYS A 179 2.45 10.60 4.44
CA LYS A 179 2.57 10.78 5.88
C LYS A 179 1.44 11.71 6.32
N ASN A 180 0.57 11.22 7.17
CA ASN A 180 -0.42 12.04 7.88
C ASN A 180 0.28 12.88 8.94
#